data_1f254368b0a9218f58aa7f0e453521c5
#
_entry.id   1f254368b0a9218f58aa7f0e453521c5
#
_cell.length_a   1.000
_cell.length_b   1.000
_cell.length_c   1.000
_cell.angle_alpha   90.00
_cell.angle_beta   90.00
_cell.angle_gamma   90.00
#
_symmetry.space_group_name_H-M   'P 1'
#
loop_
_entity.id
_entity.type
_entity.pdbx_description
1 polymer ?
#
loop_
_entity_poly.entity_id
_entity_poly.type
_entity_poly.pdbx_seq_one_letter_code
_entity_poly.pdbx_strand_id
1 'polypeptide(L)'
;MEDIKHTYTIQWVGPLTYDEYKEYVKGTDTIVPSYFNFYYFEARKDARCRWHRYVGIHKQNDGIEKRLNTKHEHFGEFLDCKDLRIWIGSFADTKNQKADRIKMVEKLLIQAYKNMLTENEREKGSLPSCSVCIINMWFDKNENLKNYKIERPCFDDVVLYYHEDNIFKRGNLSRVICND
;
A
#
# COMPACT_ATOMS: atom_id res chain seq x y z
N MET A 1 24.49 -12.39 8.51
CA MET A 1 23.38 -11.69 7.80
C MET A 1 22.13 -12.48 8.15
N GLU A 2 21.14 -11.84 8.76
CA GLU A 2 19.92 -12.52 9.18
C GLU A 2 19.11 -12.98 7.94
N ASP A 3 18.58 -14.20 7.98
CA ASP A 3 17.81 -14.77 6.87
C ASP A 3 16.39 -14.17 6.81
N ILE A 4 15.96 -13.78 5.63
CA ILE A 4 14.58 -13.36 5.38
C ILE A 4 13.67 -14.58 5.46
N LYS A 5 12.78 -14.61 6.45
CA LYS A 5 11.84 -15.73 6.68
C LYS A 5 10.62 -15.67 5.76
N HIS A 6 10.17 -14.47 5.44
CA HIS A 6 8.98 -14.26 4.61
C HIS A 6 9.22 -13.18 3.57
N THR A 7 8.76 -13.42 2.36
CA THR A 7 8.70 -12.42 1.29
C THR A 7 7.26 -12.29 0.82
N TYR A 8 6.76 -11.05 0.79
CA TYR A 8 5.42 -10.71 0.33
C TYR A 8 5.50 -9.73 -0.83
N THR A 9 4.88 -10.09 -1.94
CA THR A 9 4.72 -9.18 -3.08
C THR A 9 3.34 -8.61 -3.06
N ILE A 10 3.24 -7.27 -3.11
CA ILE A 10 2.00 -6.53 -3.20
C ILE A 10 1.91 -5.89 -4.57
N GLN A 11 0.80 -6.10 -5.24
CA GLN A 11 0.45 -5.45 -6.50
C GLN A 11 -0.46 -4.26 -6.18
N TRP A 12 0.02 -3.05 -6.46
CA TRP A 12 -0.69 -1.79 -6.25
C TRP A 12 -1.22 -1.25 -7.57
N VAL A 13 -2.50 -0.92 -7.62
CA VAL A 13 -3.13 -0.25 -8.77
C VAL A 13 -3.44 1.19 -8.41
N GLY A 14 -3.04 2.13 -9.24
CA GLY A 14 -3.25 3.57 -9.05
C GLY A 14 -2.15 4.43 -9.70
N PRO A 15 -2.20 5.76 -9.50
CA PRO A 15 -3.21 6.48 -8.74
C PRO A 15 -4.58 6.49 -9.41
N LEU A 16 -5.63 6.37 -8.61
CA LEU A 16 -7.02 6.47 -9.01
C LEU A 16 -7.63 7.75 -8.40
N THR A 17 -8.46 8.44 -9.14
CA THR A 17 -9.43 9.38 -8.55
C THR A 17 -10.50 8.60 -7.79
N TYR A 18 -11.35 9.28 -7.00
CA TYR A 18 -12.41 8.60 -6.27
C TYR A 18 -13.45 7.95 -7.22
N ASP A 19 -13.75 8.59 -8.36
CA ASP A 19 -14.67 8.02 -9.34
C ASP A 19 -14.05 6.82 -10.05
N GLU A 20 -12.79 6.91 -10.49
CA GLU A 20 -12.06 5.78 -11.06
C GLU A 20 -11.96 4.60 -10.07
N TYR A 21 -11.72 4.87 -8.79
CA TYR A 21 -11.73 3.84 -7.75
C TYR A 21 -13.09 3.12 -7.67
N LYS A 22 -14.20 3.89 -7.65
CA LYS A 22 -15.55 3.30 -7.60
C LYS A 22 -15.86 2.44 -8.83
N GLU A 23 -15.44 2.88 -10.00
CA GLU A 23 -15.60 2.11 -11.23
C GLU A 23 -14.72 0.86 -11.22
N TYR A 24 -13.47 0.99 -10.83
CA TYR A 24 -12.50 -0.09 -10.81
C TYR A 24 -12.92 -1.24 -9.87
N VAL A 25 -13.38 -0.93 -8.66
CA VAL A 25 -13.82 -1.97 -7.70
C VAL A 25 -15.17 -2.61 -8.05
N LYS A 26 -15.97 -1.98 -8.92
CA LYS A 26 -17.22 -2.56 -9.45
C LYS A 26 -16.98 -3.45 -10.66
N GLY A 27 -15.95 -3.19 -11.44
CA GLY A 27 -15.58 -3.92 -12.66
C GLY A 27 -14.84 -5.21 -12.30
N THR A 28 -15.57 -6.23 -11.86
CA THR A 28 -15.03 -7.49 -11.31
C THR A 28 -14.48 -8.47 -12.34
N ASP A 29 -14.41 -8.11 -13.63
CA ASP A 29 -13.89 -8.98 -14.70
C ASP A 29 -12.40 -8.79 -14.99
N THR A 30 -11.67 -8.09 -14.12
CA THR A 30 -10.25 -7.79 -14.30
C THR A 30 -9.37 -8.97 -13.86
N ILE A 31 -8.23 -9.11 -14.51
CA ILE A 31 -7.21 -10.14 -14.24
C ILE A 31 -6.61 -9.99 -12.83
N VAL A 32 -6.67 -8.80 -12.25
CA VAL A 32 -6.22 -8.54 -10.87
C VAL A 32 -7.19 -9.21 -9.91
N PRO A 33 -6.69 -10.00 -8.94
CA PRO A 33 -7.55 -10.69 -7.98
C PRO A 33 -8.56 -9.74 -7.35
N SER A 34 -9.85 -10.11 -7.39
CA SER A 34 -10.96 -9.31 -6.87
C SER A 34 -10.89 -9.00 -5.36
N TYR A 35 -9.78 -9.33 -4.71
CA TYR A 35 -9.60 -9.23 -3.28
C TYR A 35 -8.46 -8.25 -2.94
N PHE A 36 -8.77 -6.95 -3.04
CA PHE A 36 -7.88 -5.92 -2.53
C PHE A 36 -7.91 -5.92 -1.00
N ASN A 37 -6.74 -6.12 -0.40
CA ASN A 37 -6.58 -6.14 1.06
C ASN A 37 -5.94 -4.87 1.59
N PHE A 38 -5.27 -4.10 0.75
CA PHE A 38 -4.56 -2.89 1.12
C PHE A 38 -5.13 -1.69 0.36
N TYR A 39 -5.10 -0.54 1.00
CA TYR A 39 -5.33 0.73 0.34
C TYR A 39 -4.37 1.79 0.90
N TYR A 40 -3.98 2.67 0.03
CA TYR A 40 -3.22 3.86 0.37
C TYR A 40 -3.90 5.04 -0.28
N PHE A 41 -3.98 6.13 0.44
CA PHE A 41 -4.36 7.39 -0.19
C PHE A 41 -3.47 8.53 0.28
N GLU A 42 -3.33 9.51 -0.57
CA GLU A 42 -2.78 10.80 -0.24
C GLU A 42 -3.69 11.91 -0.74
N ALA A 43 -3.83 12.93 0.07
CA ALA A 43 -4.70 14.06 -0.22
C ALA A 43 -4.07 15.38 0.20
N ARG A 44 -4.42 16.45 -0.49
CA ARG A 44 -4.13 17.84 -0.08
C ARG A 44 -5.22 18.76 -0.55
N LYS A 45 -5.53 19.80 0.23
CA LYS A 45 -6.57 20.78 -0.10
C LYS A 45 -6.22 21.61 -1.33
N ASP A 46 -4.97 22.00 -1.47
CA ASP A 46 -4.42 22.70 -2.62
C ASP A 46 -2.90 22.45 -2.76
N ALA A 47 -2.31 22.98 -3.83
CA ALA A 47 -0.90 22.77 -4.17
C ALA A 47 0.10 23.29 -3.12
N ARG A 48 -0.31 24.20 -2.23
CA ARG A 48 0.51 24.80 -1.17
C ARG A 48 0.43 24.02 0.14
N CYS A 49 -0.60 23.17 0.29
CA CYS A 49 -0.78 22.33 1.48
C CYS A 49 0.13 21.10 1.43
N ARG A 50 0.55 20.65 2.61
CA ARG A 50 1.24 19.37 2.72
C ARG A 50 0.28 18.21 2.39
N TRP A 51 0.85 17.10 1.96
CA TRP A 51 0.12 15.86 1.75
C TRP A 51 -0.25 15.21 3.08
N HIS A 52 -1.51 14.82 3.20
CA HIS A 52 -2.00 13.88 4.20
C HIS A 52 -1.92 12.48 3.59
N ARG A 53 -1.38 11.52 4.33
CA ARG A 53 -1.10 10.18 3.82
C ARG A 53 -1.54 9.12 4.81
N TYR A 54 -2.21 8.12 4.30
CA TYR A 54 -2.74 7.01 5.08
C TYR A 54 -2.59 5.69 4.34
N VAL A 55 -2.18 4.63 5.06
CA VAL A 55 -2.29 3.24 4.62
C VAL A 55 -3.23 2.48 5.53
N GLY A 56 -4.07 1.63 4.96
CA GLY A 56 -4.98 0.80 5.72
C GLY A 56 -5.26 -0.52 5.03
N ILE A 57 -6.02 -1.35 5.75
CA ILE A 57 -6.34 -2.71 5.29
C ILE A 57 -7.82 -3.03 5.34
N HIS A 58 -8.20 -3.96 4.49
CA HIS A 58 -9.45 -4.70 4.55
C HIS A 58 -9.15 -6.20 4.72
N LYS A 59 -9.59 -6.78 5.85
CA LYS A 59 -9.25 -8.16 6.23
C LYS A 59 -10.19 -9.20 5.66
N GLN A 60 -11.37 -8.76 5.22
CA GLN A 60 -12.41 -9.61 4.67
C GLN A 60 -12.34 -9.63 3.16
N ASN A 61 -12.78 -10.73 2.55
CA ASN A 61 -12.81 -10.87 1.09
C ASN A 61 -14.21 -10.53 0.54
N ASP A 62 -14.80 -9.45 1.07
CA ASP A 62 -16.16 -9.02 0.74
C ASP A 62 -16.22 -7.64 0.06
N GLY A 63 -15.08 -7.18 -0.42
CA GLY A 63 -14.93 -5.95 -1.19
C GLY A 63 -14.35 -4.78 -0.37
N ILE A 64 -13.29 -4.19 -0.89
CA ILE A 64 -12.58 -3.07 -0.24
C ILE A 64 -13.47 -1.82 -0.11
N GLU A 65 -14.48 -1.67 -0.97
CA GLU A 65 -15.45 -0.58 -0.95
C GLU A 65 -16.29 -0.53 0.34
N LYS A 66 -16.43 -1.65 1.04
CA LYS A 66 -17.07 -1.68 2.36
C LYS A 66 -16.22 -0.99 3.41
N ARG A 67 -14.92 -0.96 3.24
CA ARG A 67 -13.98 -0.31 4.15
C ARG A 67 -13.62 1.08 3.68
N LEU A 68 -13.22 1.25 2.44
CA LEU A 68 -12.82 2.54 1.87
C LEU A 68 -14.02 3.22 1.21
N ASN A 69 -14.81 3.93 2.00
CA ASN A 69 -16.01 4.66 1.58
C ASN A 69 -16.16 5.97 2.38
N THR A 70 -17.22 6.70 2.11
CA THR A 70 -17.50 8.02 2.73
C THR A 70 -17.65 7.98 4.26
N LYS A 71 -17.90 6.81 4.85
CA LYS A 71 -18.03 6.61 6.31
C LYS A 71 -16.70 6.25 6.97
N HIS A 72 -15.64 6.09 6.19
CA HIS A 72 -14.30 5.81 6.74
C HIS A 72 -13.79 7.03 7.51
N GLU A 73 -13.32 6.81 8.75
CA GLU A 73 -12.92 7.84 9.70
C GLU A 73 -11.96 8.90 9.10
N HIS A 74 -10.94 8.46 8.37
CA HIS A 74 -9.97 9.38 7.76
C HIS A 74 -10.32 9.74 6.30
N PHE A 75 -10.84 8.79 5.52
CA PHE A 75 -11.04 8.99 4.09
C PHE A 75 -12.15 10.00 3.78
N GLY A 76 -13.24 9.97 4.56
CA GLY A 76 -14.37 10.89 4.38
C GLY A 76 -13.98 12.36 4.43
N GLU A 77 -12.99 12.71 5.26
CA GLU A 77 -12.50 14.08 5.42
C GLU A 77 -11.72 14.60 4.20
N PHE A 78 -11.24 13.69 3.36
CA PHE A 78 -10.39 14.02 2.21
C PHE A 78 -11.10 13.99 0.87
N LEU A 79 -12.39 13.60 0.82
CA LEU A 79 -13.15 13.55 -0.42
C LEU A 79 -13.29 14.92 -1.12
N ASP A 80 -13.33 16.00 -0.33
CA ASP A 80 -13.41 17.36 -0.84
C ASP A 80 -12.03 17.98 -1.15
N CYS A 81 -10.95 17.22 -0.99
CA CYS A 81 -9.63 17.68 -1.32
C CYS A 81 -9.45 17.78 -2.83
N LYS A 82 -8.83 18.88 -3.28
CA LYS A 82 -8.58 19.13 -4.70
C LYS A 82 -7.70 18.06 -5.34
N ASP A 83 -6.71 17.59 -4.59
CA ASP A 83 -5.81 16.52 -5.00
C ASP A 83 -6.05 15.33 -4.06
N LEU A 84 -6.80 14.33 -4.52
CA LEU A 84 -6.97 13.04 -3.86
C LEU A 84 -6.51 11.95 -4.81
N ARG A 85 -5.61 11.09 -4.34
CA ARG A 85 -5.04 9.97 -5.07
C ARG A 85 -5.20 8.70 -4.25
N ILE A 86 -5.69 7.66 -4.87
CA ILE A 86 -5.98 6.38 -4.21
C ILE A 86 -5.18 5.28 -4.91
N TRP A 87 -4.58 4.40 -4.12
CA TRP A 87 -4.04 3.12 -4.59
C TRP A 87 -4.71 2.00 -3.82
N ILE A 88 -5.02 0.92 -4.51
CA ILE A 88 -5.51 -0.32 -3.92
C ILE A 88 -4.51 -1.42 -4.18
N GLY A 89 -4.34 -2.31 -3.21
CA GLY A 89 -3.30 -3.33 -3.26
C GLY A 89 -3.79 -4.71 -2.86
N SER A 90 -3.23 -5.74 -3.50
CA SER A 90 -3.45 -7.13 -3.16
C SER A 90 -2.13 -7.90 -3.10
N PHE A 91 -2.11 -9.02 -2.40
CA PHE A 91 -0.97 -9.93 -2.53
C PHE A 91 -0.96 -10.56 -3.93
N ALA A 92 0.22 -10.62 -4.55
CA ALA A 92 0.42 -11.33 -5.81
C ALA A 92 0.14 -12.84 -5.68
N ASP A 93 0.44 -13.42 -4.51
CA ASP A 93 0.08 -14.80 -4.18
C ASP A 93 -1.13 -14.83 -3.25
N THR A 94 -2.26 -15.34 -3.75
CA THR A 94 -3.53 -15.45 -3.02
C THR A 94 -3.42 -16.30 -1.73
N LYS A 95 -2.46 -17.22 -1.63
CA LYS A 95 -2.17 -17.97 -0.41
C LYS A 95 -1.75 -17.09 0.77
N ASN A 96 -1.33 -15.85 0.48
CA ASN A 96 -0.96 -14.86 1.48
C ASN A 96 -2.14 -14.03 1.99
N GLN A 97 -3.32 -14.15 1.41
CA GLN A 97 -4.55 -13.42 1.80
C GLN A 97 -5.14 -13.93 3.12
N LYS A 98 -4.31 -13.94 4.17
CA LYS A 98 -4.72 -14.29 5.54
C LYS A 98 -4.69 -13.04 6.41
N ALA A 99 -5.68 -12.88 7.27
CA ALA A 99 -5.87 -11.68 8.08
C ALA A 99 -4.64 -11.31 8.94
N ASP A 100 -3.92 -12.30 9.46
CA ASP A 100 -2.68 -12.10 10.22
C ASP A 100 -1.54 -11.55 9.35
N ARG A 101 -1.38 -12.07 8.13
CA ARG A 101 -0.36 -11.60 7.17
C ARG A 101 -0.67 -10.20 6.65
N ILE A 102 -1.94 -9.93 6.32
CA ILE A 102 -2.40 -8.60 5.91
C ILE A 102 -2.08 -7.58 7.01
N LYS A 103 -2.43 -7.89 8.26
CA LYS A 103 -2.17 -7.04 9.41
C LYS A 103 -0.66 -6.85 9.68
N MET A 104 0.14 -7.90 9.51
CA MET A 104 1.58 -7.83 9.68
C MET A 104 2.22 -6.90 8.66
N VAL A 105 1.85 -7.03 7.38
CA VAL A 105 2.37 -6.17 6.30
C VAL A 105 1.96 -4.72 6.50
N GLU A 106 0.70 -4.44 6.88
CA GLU A 106 0.25 -3.09 7.22
C GLU A 106 1.14 -2.46 8.29
N LYS A 107 1.37 -3.17 9.41
CA LYS A 107 2.23 -2.69 10.49
C LYS A 107 3.66 -2.38 10.01
N LEU A 108 4.24 -3.26 9.20
CA LEU A 108 5.58 -3.04 8.66
C LEU A 108 5.64 -1.78 7.78
N LEU A 109 4.64 -1.58 6.91
CA LEU A 109 4.55 -0.36 6.09
C LEU A 109 4.38 0.89 6.96
N ILE A 110 3.49 0.86 7.96
CA ILE A 110 3.30 2.00 8.87
C ILE A 110 4.60 2.33 9.61
N GLN A 111 5.30 1.35 10.16
CA GLN A 111 6.53 1.58 10.89
C GLN A 111 7.69 2.04 9.99
N ALA A 112 7.84 1.45 8.79
CA ALA A 112 8.87 1.84 7.84
C ALA A 112 8.70 3.29 7.34
N TYR A 113 7.47 3.79 7.30
CA TYR A 113 7.12 5.11 6.76
C TYR A 113 6.43 6.04 7.77
N LYS A 114 6.58 5.79 9.07
CA LYS A 114 5.93 6.54 10.17
C LYS A 114 6.09 8.06 10.08
N ASN A 115 7.19 8.55 9.52
CA ASN A 115 7.44 9.98 9.36
C ASN A 115 6.76 10.58 8.10
N MET A 116 6.20 9.73 7.24
CA MET A 116 5.56 10.14 5.98
C MET A 116 4.05 9.88 5.99
N LEU A 117 3.59 8.90 6.76
CA LEU A 117 2.17 8.54 6.93
C LEU A 117 1.58 9.38 8.07
N THR A 118 1.01 10.54 7.71
CA THR A 118 0.57 11.55 8.68
C THR A 118 -0.67 11.15 9.46
N GLU A 119 -1.48 10.24 8.91
CA GLU A 119 -2.79 9.85 9.46
C GLU A 119 -2.79 8.47 10.15
N ASN A 120 -1.65 7.79 10.22
CA ASN A 120 -1.52 6.47 10.84
C ASN A 120 -0.99 6.54 12.29
N GLU A 121 -1.46 7.46 13.10
CA GLU A 121 -0.91 7.72 14.45
C GLU A 121 -1.08 6.56 15.46
N ARG A 122 -2.02 5.63 15.23
CA ARG A 122 -2.49 4.66 16.24
C ARG A 122 -1.87 3.27 16.19
N GLU A 123 -1.13 2.91 15.16
CA GLU A 123 -0.58 1.54 15.03
C GLU A 123 0.66 1.32 15.93
N LYS A 124 0.42 1.22 17.23
CA LYS A 124 1.40 0.81 18.24
C LYS A 124 1.27 -0.69 18.50
N GLY A 125 1.76 -1.52 17.63
CA GLY A 125 1.78 -2.97 17.86
C GLY A 125 3.18 -3.54 17.74
N SER A 126 3.44 -4.70 18.38
CA SER A 126 4.70 -5.41 18.22
C SER A 126 4.95 -5.77 16.76
N LEU A 127 6.16 -5.54 16.30
CA LEU A 127 6.64 -6.00 15.00
C LEU A 127 6.77 -7.53 14.99
N PRO A 128 6.82 -8.18 13.82
CA PRO A 128 6.99 -9.61 13.73
C PRO A 128 8.31 -10.07 14.37
N SER A 129 8.32 -11.28 14.91
CA SER A 129 9.49 -11.92 15.51
C SER A 129 10.39 -12.61 14.48
N CYS A 130 10.37 -12.17 13.23
CA CYS A 130 11.21 -12.66 12.15
C CYS A 130 11.41 -11.59 11.10
N SER A 131 12.47 -11.73 10.31
CA SER A 131 12.79 -10.82 9.22
C SER A 131 11.90 -11.03 8.01
N VAL A 132 11.42 -9.91 7.44
CA VAL A 132 10.43 -9.88 6.38
C VAL A 132 10.87 -8.96 5.25
N CYS A 133 10.63 -9.42 4.00
CA CYS A 133 10.76 -8.62 2.80
C CYS A 133 9.37 -8.30 2.22
N ILE A 134 9.12 -7.04 1.89
CA ILE A 134 7.94 -6.60 1.14
C ILE A 134 8.43 -6.07 -0.20
N ILE A 135 7.87 -6.58 -1.29
CA ILE A 135 8.11 -6.11 -2.66
C ILE A 135 6.83 -5.44 -3.14
N ASN A 136 6.92 -4.17 -3.50
CA ASN A 136 5.82 -3.40 -4.05
C ASN A 136 5.95 -3.31 -5.58
N MET A 137 4.93 -3.76 -6.28
CA MET A 137 4.79 -3.65 -7.74
C MET A 137 3.69 -2.66 -8.07
N TRP A 138 3.93 -1.76 -9.01
CA TRP A 138 3.05 -0.65 -9.34
C TRP A 138 2.39 -0.86 -10.69
N PHE A 139 1.07 -0.76 -10.73
CA PHE A 139 0.27 -0.88 -11.94
C PHE A 139 -0.59 0.37 -12.15
N ASP A 140 -0.86 0.71 -13.40
CA ASP A 140 -1.86 1.73 -13.71
C ASP A 140 -3.28 1.14 -13.70
N LYS A 141 -4.28 1.98 -13.94
CA LYS A 141 -5.68 1.55 -14.01
C LYS A 141 -5.99 0.56 -15.14
N ASN A 142 -5.10 0.43 -16.13
CA ASN A 142 -5.18 -0.53 -17.22
C ASN A 142 -4.33 -1.77 -16.96
N GLU A 143 -3.86 -1.94 -15.71
CA GLU A 143 -3.04 -3.07 -15.24
C GLU A 143 -1.68 -3.21 -15.95
N ASN A 144 -1.18 -2.14 -16.56
CA ASN A 144 0.16 -2.13 -17.08
C ASN A 144 1.16 -1.86 -15.95
N LEU A 145 2.23 -2.66 -15.91
CA LEU A 145 3.31 -2.47 -14.95
C LEU A 145 3.94 -1.08 -15.16
N LYS A 146 3.98 -0.30 -14.09
CA LYS A 146 4.50 1.06 -14.14
C LYS A 146 6.00 1.13 -14.05
N ASN A 147 6.53 1.93 -14.94
CA ASN A 147 7.89 2.41 -14.83
C ASN A 147 8.01 3.38 -13.63
N TYR A 148 9.16 3.38 -12.95
CA TYR A 148 9.48 4.20 -11.76
C TYR A 148 9.35 5.72 -11.94
N LYS A 149 9.22 6.23 -13.18
CA LYS A 149 8.98 7.65 -13.49
C LYS A 149 7.55 8.12 -13.27
N ILE A 150 6.63 7.19 -13.01
CA ILE A 150 5.21 7.50 -12.84
C ILE A 150 4.92 7.71 -11.35
N GLU A 151 3.93 8.55 -11.04
CA GLU A 151 3.47 8.80 -9.68
C GLU A 151 3.12 7.49 -8.97
N ARG A 152 3.73 7.28 -7.81
CA ARG A 152 3.53 6.11 -6.95
C ARG A 152 3.36 6.58 -5.50
N PRO A 153 2.85 5.72 -4.61
CA PRO A 153 2.81 6.03 -3.19
C PRO A 153 4.20 6.38 -2.64
N CYS A 154 4.24 6.87 -1.42
CA CYS A 154 5.51 7.16 -0.73
C CYS A 154 6.37 5.93 -0.43
N PHE A 155 5.90 4.73 -0.79
CA PHE A 155 6.62 3.49 -0.53
C PHE A 155 7.71 3.22 -1.57
N ASP A 156 8.82 2.65 -1.13
CA ASP A 156 9.87 2.13 -1.99
C ASP A 156 9.46 0.76 -2.58
N ASP A 157 10.11 0.34 -3.67
CA ASP A 157 9.82 -0.94 -4.31
C ASP A 157 10.14 -2.13 -3.40
N VAL A 158 11.14 -1.99 -2.52
CA VAL A 158 11.53 -3.01 -1.55
C VAL A 158 11.60 -2.42 -0.16
N VAL A 159 10.97 -3.08 0.79
CA VAL A 159 11.05 -2.79 2.22
C VAL A 159 11.51 -4.05 2.94
N LEU A 160 12.67 -3.98 3.60
CA LEU A 160 13.23 -5.05 4.39
C LEU A 160 13.14 -4.70 5.87
N TYR A 161 12.60 -5.59 6.66
CA TYR A 161 12.65 -5.54 8.11
C TYR A 161 13.57 -6.64 8.63
N TYR A 162 14.59 -6.26 9.38
CA TYR A 162 15.51 -7.17 10.08
C TYR A 162 15.11 -7.22 11.55
N HIS A 163 14.67 -8.39 12.01
CA HIS A 163 14.12 -8.56 13.34
C HIS A 163 15.17 -8.41 14.45
N GLU A 164 16.33 -9.05 14.29
CA GLU A 164 17.41 -9.05 15.32
C GLU A 164 17.90 -7.62 15.60
N ASP A 165 18.08 -6.82 14.57
CA ASP A 165 18.55 -5.43 14.68
C ASP A 165 17.41 -4.43 14.87
N ASN A 166 16.15 -4.85 14.70
CA ASN A 166 14.96 -4.00 14.69
C ASN A 166 15.09 -2.80 13.74
N ILE A 167 15.63 -3.02 12.55
CA ILE A 167 15.88 -1.97 11.54
C ILE A 167 15.10 -2.22 10.24
N PHE A 168 14.82 -1.11 9.55
CA PHE A 168 14.25 -1.13 8.21
C PHE A 168 15.28 -0.67 7.19
N LYS A 169 15.41 -1.41 6.08
CA LYS A 169 16.10 -0.96 4.86
C LYS A 169 15.08 -0.83 3.73
N ARG A 170 15.27 0.18 2.89
CA ARG A 170 14.36 0.49 1.79
C ARG A 170 15.14 0.73 0.51
N GLY A 171 14.58 0.35 -0.63
CA GLY A 171 15.24 0.53 -1.90
C GLY A 171 14.31 0.42 -3.11
N ASN A 172 14.79 0.89 -4.24
CA ASN A 172 14.09 0.85 -5.52
C ASN A 172 14.75 -0.17 -6.44
N LEU A 173 13.95 -1.05 -7.05
CA LEU A 173 14.42 -2.10 -7.96
C LEU A 173 15.14 -1.52 -9.20
N SER A 174 14.71 -0.36 -9.66
CA SER A 174 15.36 0.33 -10.80
C SER A 174 16.85 0.64 -10.62
N ARG A 175 17.34 0.67 -9.38
CA ARG A 175 18.78 0.84 -9.08
C ARG A 175 19.57 -0.46 -9.16
N VAL A 176 18.89 -1.59 -9.12
CA VAL A 176 19.50 -2.93 -9.17
C VAL A 176 19.68 -3.40 -10.62
N ILE A 177 18.80 -2.96 -11.53
CA ILE A 177 18.76 -3.41 -12.94
C ILE A 177 19.70 -2.61 -13.85
N CYS A 178 20.16 -1.43 -13.42
CA CYS A 178 20.98 -0.54 -14.26
C CYS A 178 22.50 -0.72 -14.09
N ASN A 179 22.96 -1.78 -13.47
CA ASN A 179 24.39 -2.03 -13.22
C ASN A 179 24.94 -3.25 -13.99
N ASP A 180 24.27 -3.69 -15.06
CA ASP A 180 24.79 -4.68 -16.01
C ASP A 180 25.29 -4.02 -17.29
#